data_355a1bb2cc6a419ee2cbdc652ef18cec
#
_entry.id   355a1bb2cc6a419ee2cbdc652ef18cec
#
_cell.length_a   1.000
_cell.length_b   1.000
_cell.length_c   1.000
_cell.angle_alpha   90.00
_cell.angle_beta   90.00
_cell.angle_gamma   90.00
#
_symmetry.space_group_name_H-M   'P 1'
#
loop_
_entity.id
_entity.type
_entity.pdbx_description
1 polymer ?
#
loop_
_entity_poly.entity_id
_entity_poly.type
_entity_poly.pdbx_seq_one_letter_code
_entity_poly.pdbx_strand_id
1 'polypeptide(L)'
;MSKTMKVLVGIPGSGKTTLRNQLVAAGAVYTNMDELRQAHQAVLKKEGRNKFEKFVAQKEQEDLKRLLSEGHEVVVVDDTHLTLKGIEHHERLAKDYGYVAEVVFLEDSFNFAMCHKRNTSRPVDQHVPVYVVEEMAERFLKVHFQYHTRDVVVKKDRQKAIVVDMDGTLAHMVSRGPFEWHRVGEDTLDEVVYELVKFYKSTGHTVLVTSARDGVCYEQTKEWLDRHAVPYDMLIMKPENDSRKDVIVKMELYVKYIHQKYDVKVAIDDRLQVCKLWRALDMKCLQVNHGLY
;
A
#
# COMPACT_ATOMS: atom_id res chain seq x y z
N MET A 1 19.36 -15.97 21.42
CA MET A 1 18.52 -15.53 20.29
C MET A 1 18.75 -14.04 20.08
N SER A 2 18.65 -13.54 18.84
CA SER A 2 18.78 -12.09 18.59
C SER A 2 17.53 -11.36 19.10
N LYS A 3 17.72 -10.29 19.86
CA LYS A 3 16.63 -9.44 20.34
C LYS A 3 15.98 -8.71 19.15
N THR A 4 14.67 -8.64 19.12
CA THR A 4 13.92 -8.06 17.99
C THR A 4 13.03 -6.91 18.44
N MET A 5 13.08 -5.79 17.72
CA MET A 5 12.10 -4.71 17.84
C MET A 5 11.16 -4.73 16.64
N LYS A 6 9.86 -5.00 16.86
CA LYS A 6 8.84 -5.01 15.80
C LYS A 6 8.16 -3.65 15.73
N VAL A 7 8.29 -2.99 14.57
CA VAL A 7 7.64 -1.71 14.27
C VAL A 7 6.41 -1.99 13.44
N LEU A 8 5.21 -1.87 14.02
CA LEU A 8 3.96 -2.14 13.32
C LEU A 8 3.56 -0.92 12.47
N VAL A 9 3.34 -1.15 11.18
CA VAL A 9 2.93 -0.11 10.23
C VAL A 9 1.54 -0.43 9.69
N GLY A 10 0.57 0.46 9.90
CA GLY A 10 -0.79 0.21 9.44
C GLY A 10 -1.79 1.28 9.87
N ILE A 11 -2.93 1.33 9.16
CA ILE A 11 -4.02 2.27 9.42
C ILE A 11 -4.97 1.77 10.52
N PRO A 12 -5.87 2.62 11.06
CA PRO A 12 -6.92 2.18 11.98
C PRO A 12 -7.75 1.04 11.35
N GLY A 13 -8.03 -0.01 12.14
CA GLY A 13 -8.77 -1.19 11.66
C GLY A 13 -7.94 -2.25 10.92
N SER A 14 -6.63 -2.06 10.72
CA SER A 14 -5.75 -3.02 10.03
C SER A 14 -5.33 -4.24 10.86
N GLY A 15 -5.72 -4.31 12.13
CA GLY A 15 -5.39 -5.47 12.98
C GLY A 15 -4.11 -5.33 13.82
N LYS A 16 -3.47 -4.15 13.89
CA LYS A 16 -2.26 -3.91 14.72
C LYS A 16 -2.44 -4.41 16.16
N THR A 17 -3.50 -3.98 16.83
CA THR A 17 -3.80 -4.37 18.22
C THR A 17 -3.96 -5.88 18.39
N THR A 18 -4.56 -6.55 17.39
CA THR A 18 -4.70 -8.02 17.41
C THR A 18 -3.32 -8.69 17.33
N LEU A 19 -2.47 -8.26 16.40
CA LEU A 19 -1.10 -8.77 16.27
C LEU A 19 -0.28 -8.49 17.51
N ARG A 20 -0.32 -7.25 18.04
CA ARG A 20 0.34 -6.88 19.30
C ARG A 20 -0.06 -7.81 20.44
N ASN A 21 -1.38 -8.04 20.64
CA ASN A 21 -1.88 -8.89 21.71
C ASN A 21 -1.40 -10.34 21.57
N GLN A 22 -1.32 -10.87 20.36
CA GLN A 22 -0.73 -12.20 20.11
C GLN A 22 0.74 -12.24 20.48
N LEU A 23 1.52 -11.21 20.15
CA LEU A 23 2.94 -11.12 20.50
C LEU A 23 3.15 -10.98 22.02
N VAL A 24 2.30 -10.18 22.68
CA VAL A 24 2.33 -10.02 24.16
C VAL A 24 1.99 -11.35 24.85
N ALA A 25 1.01 -12.09 24.37
CA ALA A 25 0.71 -13.43 24.89
C ALA A 25 1.88 -14.42 24.70
N ALA A 26 2.76 -14.16 23.73
CA ALA A 26 3.99 -14.90 23.51
C ALA A 26 5.21 -14.33 24.28
N GLY A 27 5.02 -13.36 25.18
CA GLY A 27 6.06 -12.80 26.05
C GLY A 27 6.68 -11.48 25.58
N ALA A 28 6.17 -10.86 24.53
CA ALA A 28 6.63 -9.54 24.09
C ALA A 28 6.16 -8.42 25.03
N VAL A 29 6.95 -7.34 25.11
CA VAL A 29 6.54 -6.06 25.71
C VAL A 29 6.28 -5.03 24.61
N TYR A 30 5.56 -3.94 24.93
CA TYR A 30 5.18 -2.98 23.90
C TYR A 30 5.09 -1.54 24.40
N THR A 31 5.13 -0.59 23.46
CA THR A 31 4.68 0.80 23.63
C THR A 31 3.47 1.07 22.73
N ASN A 32 2.56 1.98 23.16
CA ASN A 32 1.40 2.40 22.37
C ASN A 32 1.00 3.84 22.75
N MET A 33 1.02 4.74 21.77
CA MET A 33 0.69 6.15 22.00
C MET A 33 -0.79 6.37 22.35
N ASP A 34 -1.72 5.54 21.89
CA ASP A 34 -3.15 5.70 22.20
C ASP A 34 -3.43 5.39 23.67
N GLU A 35 -2.78 4.39 24.23
CA GLU A 35 -2.85 4.08 25.67
C GLU A 35 -2.23 5.19 26.51
N LEU A 36 -1.10 5.76 26.07
CA LEU A 36 -0.50 6.93 26.72
C LEU A 36 -1.40 8.17 26.66
N ARG A 37 -2.09 8.40 25.53
CA ARG A 37 -3.09 9.48 25.41
C ARG A 37 -4.23 9.30 26.40
N GLN A 38 -4.72 8.08 26.56
CA GLN A 38 -5.80 7.78 27.52
C GLN A 38 -5.33 7.98 28.96
N ALA A 39 -4.14 7.50 29.31
CA ALA A 39 -3.58 7.61 30.67
C ALA A 39 -3.30 9.07 31.09
N HIS A 40 -3.02 9.97 30.14
CA HIS A 40 -2.56 11.34 30.43
C HIS A 40 -3.52 12.44 29.99
N GLN A 41 -4.84 12.17 29.88
CA GLN A 41 -5.84 13.16 29.45
C GLN A 41 -5.87 14.45 30.30
N ALA A 42 -5.44 14.40 31.55
CA ALA A 42 -5.33 15.60 32.41
C ALA A 42 -4.35 16.64 31.82
N VAL A 43 -3.29 16.21 31.16
CA VAL A 43 -2.31 17.07 30.48
C VAL A 43 -2.95 17.76 29.28
N LEU A 44 -3.79 17.06 28.51
CA LEU A 44 -4.54 17.63 27.39
C LEU A 44 -5.41 18.80 27.82
N LYS A 45 -6.17 18.64 28.92
CA LYS A 45 -7.05 19.68 29.48
C LYS A 45 -6.28 20.92 29.93
N LYS A 46 -5.06 20.73 30.44
CA LYS A 46 -4.23 21.82 31.00
C LYS A 46 -3.41 22.54 29.92
N GLU A 47 -2.79 21.81 28.98
CA GLU A 47 -1.75 22.34 28.11
C GLU A 47 -2.21 22.53 26.63
N GLY A 48 -3.37 21.99 26.29
CA GLY A 48 -3.88 21.98 24.92
C GLY A 48 -3.22 20.93 24.02
N ARG A 49 -3.86 20.64 22.85
CA ARG A 49 -3.57 19.48 22.02
C ARG A 49 -2.13 19.40 21.51
N ASN A 50 -1.57 20.51 21.01
CA ASN A 50 -0.20 20.47 20.44
C ASN A 50 0.89 20.15 21.45
N LYS A 51 0.78 20.66 22.67
CA LYS A 51 1.71 20.35 23.76
C LYS A 51 1.50 18.93 24.26
N PHE A 52 0.24 18.50 24.33
CA PHE A 52 -0.11 17.15 24.73
C PHE A 52 0.47 16.08 23.77
N GLU A 53 0.34 16.25 22.45
CA GLU A 53 0.93 15.30 21.50
C GLU A 53 2.46 15.24 21.60
N LYS A 54 3.13 16.38 21.83
CA LYS A 54 4.58 16.39 22.09
C LYS A 54 4.93 15.63 23.39
N PHE A 55 4.15 15.83 24.45
CA PHE A 55 4.33 15.12 25.73
C PHE A 55 4.16 13.60 25.54
N VAL A 56 3.10 13.17 24.84
CA VAL A 56 2.84 11.75 24.58
C VAL A 56 3.98 11.14 23.75
N ALA A 57 4.45 11.83 22.70
CA ALA A 57 5.56 11.35 21.90
C ALA A 57 6.87 11.24 22.69
N GLN A 58 7.16 12.21 23.56
CA GLN A 58 8.32 12.14 24.46
C GLN A 58 8.20 10.96 25.42
N LYS A 59 7.02 10.77 26.01
CA LYS A 59 6.78 9.69 26.96
C LYS A 59 6.90 8.32 26.32
N GLU A 60 6.37 8.16 25.11
CA GLU A 60 6.54 6.93 24.34
C GLU A 60 8.01 6.63 24.08
N GLN A 61 8.82 7.63 23.70
CA GLN A 61 10.27 7.47 23.51
C GLN A 61 11.01 7.10 24.78
N GLU A 62 10.63 7.65 25.94
CA GLU A 62 11.20 7.30 27.24
C GLU A 62 10.88 5.83 27.59
N ASP A 63 9.62 5.43 27.45
CA ASP A 63 9.17 4.06 27.72
C ASP A 63 9.83 3.05 26.78
N LEU A 64 9.91 3.36 25.47
CA LEU A 64 10.59 2.51 24.49
C LEU A 64 12.06 2.30 24.85
N LYS A 65 12.80 3.37 25.12
CA LYS A 65 14.22 3.29 25.53
C LYS A 65 14.40 2.47 26.80
N ARG A 66 13.51 2.61 27.78
CA ARG A 66 13.51 1.81 29.01
C ARG A 66 13.35 0.32 28.69
N LEU A 67 12.33 -0.06 27.91
CA LEU A 67 12.07 -1.45 27.51
C LEU A 67 13.26 -2.08 26.75
N LEU A 68 13.87 -1.31 25.83
CA LEU A 68 15.07 -1.76 25.12
C LEU A 68 16.26 -1.95 26.07
N SER A 69 16.42 -1.07 27.06
CA SER A 69 17.51 -1.18 28.07
C SER A 69 17.31 -2.37 28.99
N GLU A 70 16.08 -2.72 29.35
CA GLU A 70 15.73 -3.88 30.17
C GLU A 70 16.05 -5.21 29.43
N GLY A 71 16.22 -5.18 28.14
CA GLY A 71 16.75 -6.30 27.36
C GLY A 71 15.76 -7.42 27.04
N HIS A 72 14.48 -7.10 26.93
CA HIS A 72 13.42 -8.04 26.50
C HIS A 72 13.72 -8.68 25.13
N GLU A 73 13.33 -9.93 24.93
CA GLU A 73 13.57 -10.63 23.66
C GLU A 73 12.83 -9.99 22.49
N VAL A 74 11.58 -9.54 22.73
CA VAL A 74 10.74 -8.88 21.70
C VAL A 74 10.12 -7.62 22.30
N VAL A 75 10.36 -6.48 21.63
CA VAL A 75 9.74 -5.19 21.93
C VAL A 75 8.89 -4.78 20.73
N VAL A 76 7.62 -4.43 20.95
CA VAL A 76 6.69 -4.03 19.91
C VAL A 76 6.39 -2.54 20.01
N VAL A 77 6.49 -1.81 18.90
CA VAL A 77 6.07 -0.42 18.79
C VAL A 77 4.74 -0.40 18.02
N ASP A 78 3.62 -0.22 18.75
CA ASP A 78 2.26 -0.32 18.20
C ASP A 78 1.68 1.07 17.93
N ASP A 79 2.10 1.67 16.82
CA ASP A 79 1.56 2.92 16.30
C ASP A 79 1.28 2.81 14.79
N THR A 80 0.85 3.90 14.15
CA THR A 80 0.52 3.88 12.71
C THR A 80 1.75 3.89 11.81
N HIS A 81 2.84 4.57 12.21
CA HIS A 81 4.14 4.68 11.51
C HIS A 81 4.05 5.00 10.01
N LEU A 82 3.25 6.01 9.66
CA LEU A 82 2.95 6.35 8.27
C LEU A 82 3.95 7.35 7.64
N THR A 83 5.22 7.32 8.09
CA THR A 83 6.32 8.09 7.49
C THR A 83 7.62 7.29 7.47
N LEU A 84 8.34 7.35 6.35
CA LEU A 84 9.63 6.66 6.23
C LEU A 84 10.62 7.13 7.31
N LYS A 85 10.70 8.45 7.56
CA LYS A 85 11.57 9.01 8.60
C LYS A 85 11.28 8.46 10.00
N GLY A 86 10.00 8.22 10.33
CA GLY A 86 9.60 7.61 11.61
C GLY A 86 10.07 6.16 11.72
N ILE A 87 9.90 5.38 10.64
CA ILE A 87 10.38 3.99 10.59
C ILE A 87 11.90 3.95 10.74
N GLU A 88 12.64 4.74 9.96
CA GLU A 88 14.10 4.84 10.03
C GLU A 88 14.61 5.28 11.40
N HIS A 89 13.86 6.13 12.09
CA HIS A 89 14.18 6.50 13.49
C HIS A 89 14.16 5.28 14.40
N HIS A 90 13.12 4.44 14.31
CA HIS A 90 13.01 3.22 15.09
C HIS A 90 14.08 2.18 14.70
N GLU A 91 14.39 2.04 13.40
CA GLU A 91 15.48 1.17 12.94
C GLU A 91 16.83 1.57 13.55
N ARG A 92 17.14 2.88 13.58
CA ARG A 92 18.36 3.39 14.24
C ARG A 92 18.33 3.12 15.74
N LEU A 93 17.22 3.42 16.40
CA LEU A 93 17.08 3.20 17.83
C LEU A 93 17.25 1.71 18.19
N ALA A 94 16.66 0.80 17.44
CA ALA A 94 16.85 -0.63 17.61
C ALA A 94 18.33 -1.01 17.55
N LYS A 95 19.03 -0.53 16.54
CA LYS A 95 20.46 -0.77 16.35
C LYS A 95 21.30 -0.25 17.51
N ASP A 96 20.99 0.96 18.01
CA ASP A 96 21.71 1.59 19.13
C ASP A 96 21.62 0.77 20.43
N TYR A 97 20.53 0.01 20.61
CA TYR A 97 20.31 -0.87 21.75
C TYR A 97 20.63 -2.35 21.46
N GLY A 98 21.20 -2.67 20.29
CA GLY A 98 21.57 -4.04 19.93
C GLY A 98 20.41 -4.95 19.53
N TYR A 99 19.30 -4.36 19.06
CA TYR A 99 18.14 -5.06 18.51
C TYR A 99 18.18 -5.11 16.98
N VAL A 100 17.57 -6.15 16.42
CA VAL A 100 17.23 -6.19 15.01
C VAL A 100 15.84 -5.56 14.84
N ALA A 101 15.71 -4.54 14.02
CA ALA A 101 14.42 -3.96 13.68
C ALA A 101 13.70 -4.83 12.63
N GLU A 102 12.46 -5.19 12.91
CA GLU A 102 11.56 -5.85 11.98
C GLU A 102 10.36 -4.92 11.72
N VAL A 103 10.29 -4.35 10.52
CA VAL A 103 9.17 -3.48 10.12
C VAL A 103 8.04 -4.35 9.55
N VAL A 104 6.89 -4.33 10.21
CA VAL A 104 5.75 -5.18 9.87
C VAL A 104 4.63 -4.33 9.28
N PHE A 105 4.51 -4.36 7.96
CA PHE A 105 3.38 -3.72 7.26
C PHE A 105 2.14 -4.61 7.36
N LEU A 106 1.08 -4.09 7.97
CA LEU A 106 -0.18 -4.81 8.13
C LEU A 106 -0.90 -4.90 6.77
N GLU A 107 -0.95 -6.09 6.18
CA GLU A 107 -1.53 -6.34 4.85
C GLU A 107 -2.99 -5.86 4.73
N ASP A 108 -3.77 -5.97 5.81
CA ASP A 108 -5.14 -5.47 5.83
C ASP A 108 -5.25 -3.96 5.56
N SER A 109 -4.17 -3.18 5.75
CA SER A 109 -4.13 -1.75 5.42
C SER A 109 -4.34 -1.46 3.92
N PHE A 110 -4.10 -2.45 3.05
CA PHE A 110 -4.42 -2.35 1.62
C PHE A 110 -5.93 -2.49 1.33
N ASN A 111 -6.74 -2.89 2.31
CA ASN A 111 -8.19 -2.97 2.19
C ASN A 111 -8.87 -1.86 3.01
N PHE A 112 -8.91 -0.66 2.43
CA PHE A 112 -9.52 0.50 3.08
C PHE A 112 -10.97 0.25 3.55
N ALA A 113 -11.81 -0.37 2.71
CA ALA A 113 -13.21 -0.63 3.03
C ALA A 113 -13.36 -1.52 4.28
N MET A 114 -12.54 -2.57 4.38
CA MET A 114 -12.51 -3.45 5.55
C MET A 114 -12.00 -2.72 6.80
N CYS A 115 -10.92 -1.96 6.66
CA CYS A 115 -10.37 -1.16 7.76
C CYS A 115 -11.39 -0.13 8.25
N HIS A 116 -12.09 0.55 7.35
CA HIS A 116 -13.14 1.49 7.68
C HIS A 116 -14.31 0.80 8.41
N LYS A 117 -14.80 -0.32 7.90
CA LYS A 117 -15.85 -1.12 8.56
C LYS A 117 -15.45 -1.52 9.98
N ARG A 118 -14.23 -2.00 10.17
CA ARG A 118 -13.71 -2.35 11.52
C ARG A 118 -13.55 -1.12 12.41
N ASN A 119 -13.13 0.02 11.86
CA ASN A 119 -13.02 1.26 12.60
C ASN A 119 -14.40 1.74 13.12
N THR A 120 -15.44 1.67 12.30
CA THR A 120 -16.81 2.06 12.68
C THR A 120 -17.53 1.02 13.56
N SER A 121 -16.97 -0.17 13.71
CA SER A 121 -17.47 -1.20 14.65
C SER A 121 -16.93 -1.04 16.07
N ARG A 122 -16.02 -0.09 16.31
CA ARG A 122 -15.50 0.24 17.65
C ARG A 122 -16.50 1.10 18.44
N PRO A 123 -16.30 1.31 19.74
CA PRO A 123 -17.00 2.36 20.47
C PRO A 123 -16.86 3.72 19.78
N VAL A 124 -17.92 4.54 19.80
CA VAL A 124 -17.99 5.82 19.03
C VAL A 124 -16.87 6.78 19.39
N ASP A 125 -16.45 6.81 20.64
CA ASP A 125 -15.35 7.63 21.14
C ASP A 125 -13.96 7.21 20.61
N GLN A 126 -13.87 6.01 20.02
CA GLN A 126 -12.66 5.47 19.40
C GLN A 126 -12.71 5.52 17.87
N HIS A 127 -13.78 6.05 17.28
CA HIS A 127 -13.87 6.18 15.83
C HIS A 127 -12.90 7.23 15.32
N VAL A 128 -12.12 6.84 14.31
CA VAL A 128 -11.36 7.79 13.50
C VAL A 128 -12.26 8.24 12.33
N PRO A 129 -12.41 9.55 12.08
CA PRO A 129 -13.22 10.02 10.95
C PRO A 129 -12.79 9.42 9.62
N VAL A 130 -13.74 9.12 8.74
CA VAL A 130 -13.49 8.41 7.47
C VAL A 130 -12.42 9.10 6.62
N TYR A 131 -12.49 10.42 6.47
CA TYR A 131 -11.52 11.18 5.69
C TYR A 131 -10.09 11.09 6.25
N VAL A 132 -9.94 10.97 7.59
CA VAL A 132 -8.63 10.77 8.23
C VAL A 132 -8.09 9.36 7.93
N VAL A 133 -8.97 8.34 7.98
CA VAL A 133 -8.56 6.96 7.61
C VAL A 133 -8.18 6.88 6.13
N GLU A 134 -8.87 7.64 5.26
CA GLU A 134 -8.50 7.76 3.84
C GLU A 134 -7.13 8.39 3.63
N GLU A 135 -6.84 9.52 4.28
CA GLU A 135 -5.51 10.12 4.25
C GLU A 135 -4.43 9.19 4.79
N MET A 136 -4.74 8.45 5.86
CA MET A 136 -3.83 7.46 6.41
C MET A 136 -3.58 6.30 5.43
N ALA A 137 -4.59 5.86 4.67
CA ALA A 137 -4.44 4.82 3.66
C ALA A 137 -3.52 5.27 2.52
N GLU A 138 -3.65 6.50 2.05
CA GLU A 138 -2.74 7.07 1.04
C GLU A 138 -1.30 7.17 1.56
N ARG A 139 -1.12 7.63 2.81
CA ARG A 139 0.19 7.67 3.46
C ARG A 139 0.78 6.26 3.64
N PHE A 140 -0.05 5.27 3.98
CA PHE A 140 0.37 3.88 4.10
C PHE A 140 0.92 3.34 2.76
N LEU A 141 0.20 3.54 1.67
CA LEU A 141 0.65 3.15 0.33
C LEU A 141 1.99 3.82 -0.02
N LYS A 142 2.08 5.12 0.26
CA LYS A 142 3.30 5.91 -0.01
C LYS A 142 4.49 5.43 0.83
N VAL A 143 4.33 5.24 2.13
CA VAL A 143 5.41 4.80 3.02
C VAL A 143 5.82 3.36 2.72
N HIS A 144 4.88 2.48 2.40
CA HIS A 144 5.17 1.12 1.99
C HIS A 144 6.07 1.12 0.74
N PHE A 145 5.68 1.87 -0.28
CA PHE A 145 6.48 2.02 -1.49
C PHE A 145 7.87 2.61 -1.19
N GLN A 146 7.95 3.72 -0.46
CA GLN A 146 9.21 4.38 -0.11
C GLN A 146 10.14 3.44 0.66
N TYR A 147 9.61 2.66 1.59
CA TYR A 147 10.39 1.71 2.39
C TYR A 147 11.03 0.62 1.51
N HIS A 148 10.27 0.04 0.60
CA HIS A 148 10.74 -1.03 -0.28
C HIS A 148 11.58 -0.54 -1.47
N THR A 149 11.61 0.76 -1.73
CA THR A 149 12.39 1.37 -2.82
C THR A 149 13.49 2.33 -2.35
N ARG A 150 13.69 2.48 -1.04
CA ARG A 150 14.63 3.46 -0.48
C ARG A 150 16.08 3.32 -0.98
N ASP A 151 16.50 2.11 -1.31
CA ASP A 151 17.85 1.80 -1.81
C ASP A 151 17.90 1.73 -3.34
N VAL A 152 16.78 2.01 -4.02
CA VAL A 152 16.66 1.93 -5.47
C VAL A 152 17.08 3.25 -6.11
N VAL A 153 18.16 3.21 -6.88
CA VAL A 153 18.62 4.39 -7.65
C VAL A 153 17.80 4.53 -8.92
N VAL A 154 17.09 5.63 -9.04
CA VAL A 154 16.25 5.95 -10.21
C VAL A 154 16.98 6.96 -11.10
N LYS A 155 17.17 6.64 -12.39
CA LYS A 155 17.78 7.54 -13.37
C LYS A 155 16.82 8.70 -13.69
N LYS A 156 17.38 9.90 -13.96
CA LYS A 156 16.58 11.09 -14.30
C LYS A 156 15.99 11.07 -15.72
N ASP A 157 16.69 10.42 -16.65
CA ASP A 157 16.39 10.37 -18.10
C ASP A 157 15.65 9.09 -18.51
N ARG A 158 14.74 8.63 -17.66
CA ARG A 158 13.90 7.44 -17.96
C ARG A 158 12.97 7.69 -19.14
N GLN A 159 12.71 6.62 -19.91
CA GLN A 159 11.76 6.65 -21.02
C GLN A 159 10.35 6.97 -20.53
N LYS A 160 9.68 7.92 -21.20
CA LYS A 160 8.29 8.27 -20.89
C LYS A 160 7.37 7.09 -21.19
N ALA A 161 6.46 6.80 -20.25
CA ALA A 161 5.52 5.70 -20.40
C ALA A 161 4.13 6.07 -19.86
N ILE A 162 3.17 5.26 -20.24
CA ILE A 162 1.86 5.16 -19.60
C ILE A 162 1.66 3.75 -19.06
N VAL A 163 0.89 3.63 -17.98
CA VAL A 163 0.42 2.36 -17.44
C VAL A 163 -1.08 2.26 -17.70
N VAL A 164 -1.51 1.13 -18.26
CA VAL A 164 -2.92 0.88 -18.60
C VAL A 164 -3.35 -0.44 -17.98
N ASP A 165 -4.45 -0.44 -17.25
CA ASP A 165 -5.06 -1.66 -16.73
C ASP A 165 -5.88 -2.39 -17.82
N MET A 166 -6.15 -3.68 -17.58
CA MET A 166 -6.95 -4.51 -18.48
C MET A 166 -8.43 -4.51 -18.12
N ASP A 167 -8.80 -5.18 -17.03
CA ASP A 167 -10.20 -5.50 -16.70
C ASP A 167 -10.96 -4.29 -16.16
N GLY A 168 -12.05 -3.91 -16.83
CA GLY A 168 -12.82 -2.71 -16.50
C GLY A 168 -12.24 -1.41 -17.07
N THR A 169 -11.07 -1.49 -17.68
CA THR A 169 -10.33 -0.36 -18.28
C THR A 169 -10.22 -0.53 -19.79
N LEU A 170 -9.30 -1.35 -20.29
CA LEU A 170 -9.11 -1.60 -21.72
C LEU A 170 -10.03 -2.71 -22.24
N ALA A 171 -10.39 -3.66 -21.38
CA ALA A 171 -11.22 -4.81 -21.71
C ALA A 171 -12.42 -4.92 -20.74
N HIS A 172 -13.60 -5.16 -21.29
CA HIS A 172 -14.83 -5.36 -20.51
C HIS A 172 -15.30 -6.80 -20.58
N MET A 173 -15.53 -7.38 -19.40
CA MET A 173 -16.17 -8.69 -19.26
C MET A 173 -17.67 -8.59 -19.58
N VAL A 174 -18.12 -9.29 -20.62
CA VAL A 174 -19.54 -9.28 -21.05
C VAL A 174 -20.21 -10.60 -20.70
N SER A 175 -19.57 -11.72 -20.99
CA SER A 175 -20.18 -13.05 -20.94
C SER A 175 -19.53 -14.02 -19.96
N ARG A 176 -18.43 -13.60 -19.30
CA ARG A 176 -17.68 -14.44 -18.36
C ARG A 176 -17.71 -13.89 -16.94
N GLY A 177 -17.49 -14.75 -15.98
CA GLY A 177 -17.20 -14.37 -14.61
C GLY A 177 -15.74 -13.89 -14.44
N PRO A 178 -15.43 -13.15 -13.33
CA PRO A 178 -14.13 -12.54 -13.12
C PRO A 178 -12.96 -13.54 -12.99
N PHE A 179 -13.23 -14.80 -12.70
CA PHE A 179 -12.22 -15.86 -12.54
C PHE A 179 -12.27 -16.95 -13.63
N GLU A 180 -13.07 -16.75 -14.68
CA GLU A 180 -13.12 -17.65 -15.83
C GLU A 180 -12.00 -17.29 -16.82
N TRP A 181 -10.75 -17.55 -16.41
CA TRP A 181 -9.54 -17.15 -17.14
C TRP A 181 -9.46 -17.70 -18.56
N HIS A 182 -10.01 -18.90 -18.81
CA HIS A 182 -10.04 -19.54 -20.14
C HIS A 182 -10.92 -18.81 -21.16
N ARG A 183 -11.75 -17.83 -20.70
CA ARG A 183 -12.66 -17.06 -21.53
C ARG A 183 -12.26 -15.59 -21.72
N VAL A 184 -11.08 -15.17 -21.26
CA VAL A 184 -10.62 -13.77 -21.39
C VAL A 184 -10.57 -13.28 -22.84
N GLY A 185 -10.49 -14.21 -23.78
CA GLY A 185 -10.58 -13.91 -25.22
C GLY A 185 -11.95 -13.37 -25.69
N GLU A 186 -13.01 -13.52 -24.91
CA GLU A 186 -14.37 -13.06 -25.23
C GLU A 186 -14.64 -11.61 -24.81
N ASP A 187 -13.72 -11.00 -24.03
CA ASP A 187 -13.88 -9.63 -23.55
C ASP A 187 -13.94 -8.62 -24.71
N THR A 188 -14.75 -7.58 -24.54
CA THR A 188 -14.89 -6.51 -25.53
C THR A 188 -13.90 -5.38 -25.27
N LEU A 189 -13.45 -4.72 -26.34
CA LEU A 189 -12.55 -3.58 -26.26
C LEU A 189 -13.29 -2.32 -25.79
N ASP A 190 -12.67 -1.53 -24.92
CA ASP A 190 -13.07 -0.16 -24.62
C ASP A 190 -12.48 0.78 -25.69
N GLU A 191 -13.33 1.28 -26.57
CA GLU A 191 -12.92 2.13 -27.68
C GLU A 191 -12.29 3.46 -27.20
N VAL A 192 -12.78 4.03 -26.10
CA VAL A 192 -12.29 5.31 -25.58
C VAL A 192 -10.89 5.15 -25.00
N VAL A 193 -10.68 4.12 -24.19
CA VAL A 193 -9.36 3.82 -23.62
C VAL A 193 -8.38 3.40 -24.72
N TYR A 194 -8.84 2.64 -25.71
CA TYR A 194 -8.03 2.27 -26.87
C TYR A 194 -7.54 3.51 -27.64
N GLU A 195 -8.40 4.49 -27.89
CA GLU A 195 -7.99 5.74 -28.56
C GLU A 195 -6.98 6.54 -27.70
N LEU A 196 -7.13 6.57 -26.38
CA LEU A 196 -6.12 7.15 -25.47
C LEU A 196 -4.77 6.44 -25.60
N VAL A 197 -4.77 5.12 -25.64
CA VAL A 197 -3.56 4.30 -25.81
C VAL A 197 -2.87 4.62 -27.12
N LYS A 198 -3.62 4.67 -28.24
CA LYS A 198 -3.09 5.06 -29.55
C LYS A 198 -2.50 6.47 -29.54
N PHE A 199 -3.18 7.43 -28.93
CA PHE A 199 -2.68 8.79 -28.80
C PHE A 199 -1.34 8.84 -28.09
N TYR A 200 -1.23 8.24 -26.89
CA TYR A 200 0.03 8.23 -26.15
C TYR A 200 1.14 7.49 -26.90
N LYS A 201 0.82 6.40 -27.56
CA LYS A 201 1.77 5.68 -28.42
C LYS A 201 2.31 6.56 -29.55
N SER A 202 1.42 7.28 -30.25
CA SER A 202 1.81 8.19 -31.34
C SER A 202 2.66 9.37 -30.90
N THR A 203 2.59 9.74 -29.61
CA THR A 203 3.42 10.80 -29.02
C THR A 203 4.75 10.27 -28.42
N GLY A 204 5.11 9.02 -28.72
CA GLY A 204 6.39 8.42 -28.35
C GLY A 204 6.46 7.87 -26.93
N HIS A 205 5.31 7.66 -26.26
CA HIS A 205 5.28 7.01 -24.96
C HIS A 205 5.34 5.48 -25.11
N THR A 206 6.04 4.83 -24.19
CA THR A 206 5.95 3.38 -24.00
C THR A 206 4.60 3.05 -23.36
N VAL A 207 3.89 2.10 -23.91
CA VAL A 207 2.60 1.60 -23.39
C VAL A 207 2.84 0.32 -22.58
N LEU A 208 2.62 0.39 -21.28
CA LEU A 208 2.78 -0.71 -20.34
C LEU A 208 1.39 -1.16 -19.89
N VAL A 209 0.94 -2.30 -20.42
CA VAL A 209 -0.31 -2.91 -19.99
C VAL A 209 -0.03 -3.71 -18.71
N THR A 210 -0.76 -3.41 -17.63
CA THR A 210 -0.64 -4.11 -16.34
C THR A 210 -1.96 -4.81 -16.04
N SER A 211 -1.92 -6.03 -15.51
CA SER A 211 -3.13 -6.75 -15.17
C SER A 211 -2.97 -7.59 -13.90
N ALA A 212 -4.02 -7.60 -13.08
CA ALA A 212 -4.15 -8.51 -11.94
C ALA A 212 -4.82 -9.85 -12.32
N ARG A 213 -5.04 -10.12 -13.62
CA ARG A 213 -5.40 -11.45 -14.10
C ARG A 213 -4.35 -12.47 -13.67
N ASP A 214 -4.78 -13.68 -13.35
CA ASP A 214 -3.86 -14.77 -13.05
C ASP A 214 -2.95 -15.05 -14.24
N GLY A 215 -1.67 -15.29 -13.99
CA GLY A 215 -0.67 -15.58 -15.02
C GLY A 215 -1.02 -16.78 -15.91
N VAL A 216 -1.89 -17.68 -15.47
CA VAL A 216 -2.38 -18.83 -16.27
C VAL A 216 -3.03 -18.41 -17.60
N CYS A 217 -3.55 -17.19 -17.70
CA CYS A 217 -4.16 -16.66 -18.93
C CYS A 217 -3.28 -15.63 -19.67
N TYR A 218 -1.96 -15.66 -19.43
CA TYR A 218 -1.03 -14.71 -20.05
C TYR A 218 -1.11 -14.74 -21.59
N GLU A 219 -1.00 -15.93 -22.19
CA GLU A 219 -1.02 -16.09 -23.63
C GLU A 219 -2.36 -15.66 -24.23
N GLN A 220 -3.49 -16.03 -23.63
CA GLN A 220 -4.83 -15.63 -24.08
C GLN A 220 -5.01 -14.11 -23.98
N THR A 221 -4.47 -13.48 -22.93
CA THR A 221 -4.52 -12.01 -22.77
C THR A 221 -3.67 -11.33 -23.84
N LYS A 222 -2.49 -11.88 -24.13
CA LYS A 222 -1.62 -11.40 -25.19
C LYS A 222 -2.28 -11.53 -26.58
N GLU A 223 -2.85 -12.68 -26.88
CA GLU A 223 -3.61 -12.91 -28.13
C GLU A 223 -4.79 -11.95 -28.29
N TRP A 224 -5.46 -11.63 -27.16
CA TRP A 224 -6.55 -10.65 -27.17
C TRP A 224 -6.03 -9.25 -27.54
N LEU A 225 -4.92 -8.78 -26.93
CA LEU A 225 -4.30 -7.50 -27.27
C LEU A 225 -3.86 -7.42 -28.74
N ASP A 226 -3.23 -8.49 -29.23
CA ASP A 226 -2.74 -8.57 -30.61
C ASP A 226 -3.93 -8.56 -31.60
N ARG A 227 -5.00 -9.31 -31.35
CA ARG A 227 -6.23 -9.36 -32.17
C ARG A 227 -6.94 -8.01 -32.27
N HIS A 228 -6.96 -7.22 -31.19
CA HIS A 228 -7.53 -5.89 -31.18
C HIS A 228 -6.54 -4.80 -31.63
N ALA A 229 -5.36 -5.20 -32.12
CA ALA A 229 -4.30 -4.30 -32.56
C ALA A 229 -3.94 -3.20 -31.54
N VAL A 230 -3.98 -3.53 -30.25
CA VAL A 230 -3.59 -2.60 -29.18
C VAL A 230 -2.09 -2.31 -29.29
N PRO A 231 -1.66 -1.05 -29.42
CA PRO A 231 -0.24 -0.73 -29.64
C PRO A 231 0.54 -0.69 -28.30
N TYR A 232 0.63 -1.83 -27.61
CA TYR A 232 1.37 -1.98 -26.38
C TYR A 232 2.84 -2.37 -26.60
N ASP A 233 3.72 -2.08 -25.65
CA ASP A 233 5.14 -2.46 -25.67
C ASP A 233 5.44 -3.59 -24.71
N MET A 234 4.69 -3.69 -23.62
CA MET A 234 4.88 -4.72 -22.61
C MET A 234 3.56 -5.06 -21.93
N LEU A 235 3.32 -6.35 -21.75
CA LEU A 235 2.28 -6.89 -20.89
C LEU A 235 2.91 -7.38 -19.59
N ILE A 236 2.43 -6.86 -18.47
CA ILE A 236 2.92 -7.18 -17.12
C ILE A 236 1.75 -7.73 -16.32
N MET A 237 1.78 -9.02 -16.03
CA MET A 237 0.70 -9.72 -15.34
C MET A 237 1.14 -10.26 -13.99
N LYS A 238 0.17 -10.50 -13.15
CA LYS A 238 0.32 -11.20 -11.88
C LYS A 238 0.92 -12.60 -12.11
N PRO A 239 1.80 -13.10 -11.22
CA PRO A 239 2.25 -14.48 -11.26
C PRO A 239 1.07 -15.47 -11.19
N GLU A 240 1.29 -16.68 -11.70
CA GLU A 240 0.32 -17.76 -11.59
C GLU A 240 0.03 -18.10 -10.12
N ASN A 241 -1.26 -18.36 -9.84
CA ASN A 241 -1.74 -18.78 -8.51
C ASN A 241 -1.47 -17.76 -7.38
N ASP A 242 -1.23 -16.49 -7.70
CA ASP A 242 -1.12 -15.43 -6.69
C ASP A 242 -2.52 -14.95 -6.30
N SER A 243 -2.96 -15.25 -5.08
CA SER A 243 -4.28 -14.87 -4.56
C SER A 243 -4.31 -13.52 -3.84
N ARG A 244 -3.18 -12.81 -3.80
CA ARG A 244 -3.09 -11.52 -3.09
C ARG A 244 -3.89 -10.42 -3.79
N LYS A 245 -4.17 -9.36 -3.05
CA LYS A 245 -4.96 -8.22 -3.53
C LYS A 245 -4.25 -7.48 -4.67
N ASP A 246 -5.02 -7.02 -5.64
CA ASP A 246 -4.53 -6.32 -6.83
C ASP A 246 -3.61 -5.14 -6.52
N VAL A 247 -3.92 -4.37 -5.48
CA VAL A 247 -3.10 -3.22 -5.04
C VAL A 247 -1.69 -3.65 -4.66
N ILE A 248 -1.56 -4.76 -3.94
CA ILE A 248 -0.26 -5.31 -3.52
C ILE A 248 0.51 -5.78 -4.75
N VAL A 249 -0.16 -6.58 -5.57
CA VAL A 249 0.44 -7.15 -6.79
C VAL A 249 0.87 -6.04 -7.75
N LYS A 250 -0.01 -5.07 -8.04
CA LYS A 250 0.33 -3.95 -8.95
C LYS A 250 1.46 -3.08 -8.41
N MET A 251 1.55 -2.86 -7.09
CA MET A 251 2.69 -2.17 -6.49
C MET A 251 4.01 -2.94 -6.70
N GLU A 252 4.02 -4.24 -6.45
CA GLU A 252 5.20 -5.08 -6.66
C GLU A 252 5.62 -5.15 -8.13
N LEU A 253 4.66 -5.31 -9.04
CA LEU A 253 4.92 -5.29 -10.48
C LEU A 253 5.50 -3.95 -10.93
N TYR A 254 4.97 -2.83 -10.40
CA TYR A 254 5.50 -1.51 -10.66
C TYR A 254 6.95 -1.37 -10.19
N VAL A 255 7.26 -1.76 -8.95
CA VAL A 255 8.63 -1.70 -8.41
C VAL A 255 9.57 -2.57 -9.24
N LYS A 256 9.16 -3.78 -9.58
CA LYS A 256 9.99 -4.77 -10.26
C LYS A 256 10.29 -4.43 -11.72
N TYR A 257 9.29 -3.97 -12.46
CA TYR A 257 9.39 -3.85 -13.91
C TYR A 257 9.39 -2.42 -14.44
N ILE A 258 8.84 -1.46 -13.70
CA ILE A 258 8.53 -0.11 -14.20
C ILE A 258 9.37 0.97 -13.53
N HIS A 259 9.40 1.02 -12.21
CA HIS A 259 9.91 2.13 -11.41
C HIS A 259 11.30 2.63 -11.82
N GLN A 260 12.26 1.74 -12.07
CA GLN A 260 13.62 2.12 -12.43
C GLN A 260 13.78 2.51 -13.91
N LYS A 261 12.94 1.96 -14.79
CA LYS A 261 13.11 2.02 -16.25
C LYS A 261 12.31 3.15 -16.88
N TYR A 262 11.13 3.46 -16.34
CA TYR A 262 10.18 4.34 -17.00
C TYR A 262 9.78 5.54 -16.13
N ASP A 263 9.58 6.68 -16.79
CA ASP A 263 8.97 7.87 -16.23
C ASP A 263 7.47 7.86 -16.61
N VAL A 264 6.65 7.29 -15.74
CA VAL A 264 5.22 7.11 -15.97
C VAL A 264 4.50 8.45 -15.89
N LYS A 265 3.92 8.91 -17.00
CA LYS A 265 3.21 10.19 -17.10
C LYS A 265 1.76 10.10 -16.67
N VAL A 266 1.11 8.96 -16.93
CA VAL A 266 -0.27 8.70 -16.53
C VAL A 266 -0.49 7.21 -16.32
N ALA A 267 -1.29 6.87 -15.32
CA ALA A 267 -1.90 5.57 -15.15
C ALA A 267 -3.38 5.66 -15.53
N ILE A 268 -3.91 4.66 -16.21
CA ILE A 268 -5.31 4.53 -16.60
C ILE A 268 -5.84 3.27 -15.96
N ASP A 269 -6.85 3.38 -15.09
CA ASP A 269 -7.34 2.27 -14.25
C ASP A 269 -8.80 2.54 -13.87
N ASP A 270 -9.60 1.54 -13.56
CA ASP A 270 -10.99 1.69 -13.13
C ASP A 270 -11.15 1.55 -11.61
N ARG A 271 -10.35 0.69 -10.97
CA ARG A 271 -10.51 0.36 -9.56
C ARG A 271 -10.02 1.47 -8.64
N LEU A 272 -10.93 2.03 -7.84
CA LEU A 272 -10.62 3.13 -6.91
C LEU A 272 -9.39 2.86 -6.02
N GLN A 273 -9.26 1.64 -5.50
CA GLN A 273 -8.13 1.27 -4.64
C GLN A 273 -6.78 1.28 -5.38
N VAL A 274 -6.76 0.92 -6.66
CA VAL A 274 -5.57 0.96 -7.52
C VAL A 274 -5.30 2.38 -8.00
N CYS A 275 -6.34 3.15 -8.31
CA CYS A 275 -6.20 4.59 -8.60
C CYS A 275 -5.59 5.35 -7.41
N LYS A 276 -5.98 5.01 -6.17
CA LYS A 276 -5.35 5.54 -4.94
C LYS A 276 -3.87 5.14 -4.85
N LEU A 277 -3.52 3.91 -5.21
CA LEU A 277 -2.13 3.49 -5.30
C LEU A 277 -1.34 4.38 -6.27
N TRP A 278 -1.78 4.51 -7.51
CA TRP A 278 -1.06 5.32 -8.50
C TRP A 278 -0.88 6.78 -8.05
N ARG A 279 -1.92 7.37 -7.44
CA ARG A 279 -1.84 8.73 -6.88
C ARG A 279 -0.88 8.83 -5.69
N ALA A 280 -0.86 7.83 -4.81
CA ALA A 280 0.10 7.77 -3.69
C ALA A 280 1.56 7.65 -4.15
N LEU A 281 1.79 7.12 -5.36
CA LEU A 281 3.09 7.07 -6.04
C LEU A 281 3.40 8.35 -6.84
N ASP A 282 2.67 9.44 -6.59
CA ASP A 282 2.79 10.74 -7.24
C ASP A 282 2.53 10.70 -8.77
N MET A 283 1.78 9.70 -9.27
CA MET A 283 1.36 9.60 -10.67
C MET A 283 0.00 10.25 -10.91
N LYS A 284 -0.19 10.87 -12.09
CA LYS A 284 -1.53 11.17 -12.57
C LYS A 284 -2.27 9.87 -12.87
N CYS A 285 -3.49 9.74 -12.35
CA CYS A 285 -4.34 8.59 -12.63
C CYS A 285 -5.68 9.04 -13.19
N LEU A 286 -5.99 8.56 -14.40
CA LEU A 286 -7.31 8.67 -15.02
C LEU A 286 -8.12 7.45 -14.57
N GLN A 287 -9.13 7.69 -13.77
CA GLN A 287 -10.10 6.67 -13.41
C GLN A 287 -11.21 6.67 -14.45
N VAL A 288 -11.25 5.63 -15.28
CA VAL A 288 -12.13 5.58 -16.45
C VAL A 288 -13.49 4.94 -16.20
N ASN A 289 -13.63 4.25 -15.06
CA ASN A 289 -14.89 3.62 -14.67
C ASN A 289 -14.97 3.53 -13.13
N HIS A 290 -16.15 3.13 -12.61
CA HIS A 290 -16.33 2.76 -11.23
C HIS A 290 -16.13 1.24 -11.10
N GLY A 291 -14.88 0.80 -10.90
CA GLY A 291 -14.56 -0.60 -10.62
C GLY A 291 -15.20 -1.05 -9.31
N LEU A 292 -16.36 -1.67 -9.41
CA LEU A 292 -17.16 -2.16 -8.27
C LEU A 292 -16.83 -3.62 -7.89
N TYR A 293 -15.75 -4.20 -8.41
CA TYR A 293 -15.41 -5.63 -8.24
C TYR A 293 -14.38 -5.87 -7.15
#